data_193d6ccd6fb1e6140bbbb3080384191f
#
_entry.id   193d6ccd6fb1e6140bbbb3080384191f
#
_cell.length_a   1.000
_cell.length_b   1.000
_cell.length_c   1.000
_cell.angle_alpha   90.00
_cell.angle_beta   90.00
_cell.angle_gamma   90.00
#
_symmetry.space_group_name_H-M   'P 1'
#
loop_
_entity.id
_entity.type
_entity.pdbx_description
1 polymer ?
#
loop_
_entity_poly.entity_id
_entity_poly.type
_entity_poly.pdbx_seq_one_letter_code
_entity_poly.pdbx_strand_id
1 'polypeptide(L)'
;DFKAFQANIDYQIIHKNFFINALTHRSFLKTKGSNGVKLTSNERLEYLGDAVLDTVVAEYLYKNFPESEEGDLTKYRSVLVNQRFLAERAKVINLQKYLLAAPTALKSIEDGYDTILSDAYEALVGAIFLDRGYDASKEFLNNQIFKKLDVKWLNQFDENHKSRFLE
;
A
#
# COMPACT_ATOMS: atom_id res chain seq x y z
N ASP A 1 -3.37 18.20 6.75
CA ASP A 1 -2.58 19.10 5.89
C ASP A 1 -2.09 18.34 4.65
N PHE A 2 -2.62 18.69 3.48
CA PHE A 2 -2.34 18.01 2.22
C PHE A 2 -0.89 18.21 1.74
N LYS A 3 -0.27 19.34 2.09
CA LYS A 3 1.13 19.65 1.75
C LYS A 3 2.08 18.72 2.53
N ALA A 4 1.82 18.50 3.80
CA ALA A 4 2.58 17.57 4.63
C ALA A 4 2.41 16.11 4.13
N PHE A 5 1.20 15.74 3.71
CA PHE A 5 0.95 14.42 3.11
C PHE A 5 1.78 14.20 1.85
N GLN A 6 1.76 15.14 0.90
CA GLN A 6 2.59 15.05 -0.32
C GLN A 6 4.08 14.88 -0.01
N ALA A 7 4.59 15.63 0.98
CA ALA A 7 5.98 15.50 1.40
C ALA A 7 6.29 14.12 1.98
N ASN A 8 5.38 13.53 2.77
CA ASN A 8 5.58 12.21 3.38
C ASN A 8 5.59 11.07 2.34
N ILE A 9 4.76 11.17 1.32
CA ILE A 9 4.69 10.15 0.26
C ILE A 9 5.70 10.40 -0.87
N ASP A 10 6.41 11.53 -0.83
CA ASP A 10 7.34 11.98 -1.90
C ASP A 10 6.66 11.97 -3.29
N TYR A 11 5.47 12.55 -3.36
CA TYR A 11 4.66 12.54 -4.59
C TYR A 11 3.86 13.83 -4.74
N GLN A 12 3.93 14.43 -5.94
CA GLN A 12 3.16 15.64 -6.27
C GLN A 12 1.78 15.27 -6.82
N ILE A 13 0.74 15.56 -6.06
CA ILE A 13 -0.64 15.25 -6.37
C ILE A 13 -1.25 16.28 -7.32
N ILE A 14 -1.89 15.80 -8.40
CA ILE A 14 -2.67 16.64 -9.34
C ILE A 14 -4.15 16.62 -8.95
N HIS A 15 -4.75 15.43 -8.82
CA HIS A 15 -6.18 15.27 -8.57
C HIS A 15 -6.46 14.83 -7.12
N LYS A 16 -6.60 15.80 -6.22
CA LYS A 16 -6.76 15.59 -4.77
C LYS A 16 -7.86 14.59 -4.39
N ASN A 17 -8.95 14.54 -5.16
CA ASN A 17 -10.10 13.69 -4.82
C ASN A 17 -9.76 12.20 -4.79
N PHE A 18 -8.84 11.72 -5.64
CA PHE A 18 -8.39 10.33 -5.59
C PHE A 18 -7.72 10.01 -4.24
N PHE A 19 -6.89 10.91 -3.75
CA PHE A 19 -6.15 10.74 -2.51
C PHE A 19 -7.04 10.90 -1.27
N ILE A 20 -8.02 11.81 -1.30
CA ILE A 20 -9.02 11.91 -0.23
C ILE A 20 -9.80 10.59 -0.12
N ASN A 21 -10.25 10.03 -1.25
CA ASN A 21 -10.94 8.74 -1.25
C ASN A 21 -10.03 7.59 -0.81
N ALA A 22 -8.76 7.56 -1.23
CA ALA A 22 -7.79 6.56 -0.79
C ALA A 22 -7.56 6.56 0.73
N LEU A 23 -7.63 7.74 1.34
CA LEU A 23 -7.49 7.92 2.79
C LEU A 23 -8.81 7.74 3.56
N THR A 24 -9.93 7.50 2.90
CA THR A 24 -11.25 7.39 3.53
C THR A 24 -11.61 5.93 3.77
N HIS A 25 -11.47 5.47 5.01
CA HIS A 25 -11.95 4.14 5.41
C HIS A 25 -13.48 4.14 5.54
N ARG A 26 -14.13 3.01 5.18
CA ARG A 26 -15.59 2.86 5.24
C ARG A 26 -16.23 3.21 6.59
N SER A 27 -15.51 3.01 7.69
CA SER A 27 -16.01 3.34 9.03
C SER A 27 -16.28 4.84 9.23
N PHE A 28 -15.51 5.70 8.55
CA PHE A 28 -15.70 7.14 8.61
C PHE A 28 -17.03 7.59 8.01
N LEU A 29 -17.45 6.96 6.91
CA LEU A 29 -18.72 7.27 6.23
C LEU A 29 -19.94 6.90 7.07
N LYS A 30 -19.80 5.92 7.98
CA LYS A 30 -20.87 5.53 8.89
C LYS A 30 -21.05 6.50 10.07
N THR A 31 -20.00 7.26 10.42
CA THR A 31 -20.03 8.17 11.56
C THR A 31 -20.45 9.60 11.22
N LYS A 32 -20.29 10.01 9.96
CA LYS A 32 -20.69 11.33 9.48
C LYS A 32 -21.83 11.18 8.49
N GLY A 33 -23.01 11.61 8.88
CA GLY A 33 -24.08 11.90 7.92
C GLY A 33 -23.53 12.83 6.82
N SER A 34 -23.95 12.61 5.59
CA SER A 34 -23.47 13.30 4.38
C SER A 34 -23.71 14.82 4.46
N ASN A 35 -22.75 15.56 4.99
CA ASN A 35 -22.75 17.02 4.98
C ASN A 35 -22.34 17.57 3.57
N GLY A 36 -23.01 17.10 2.51
CA GLY A 36 -22.87 17.67 1.16
C GLY A 36 -21.60 17.29 0.38
N VAL A 37 -20.58 16.70 0.98
CA VAL A 37 -19.38 16.21 0.28
C VAL A 37 -19.56 14.72 0.00
N LYS A 38 -19.61 14.35 -1.28
CA LYS A 38 -19.70 12.95 -1.73
C LYS A 38 -18.35 12.26 -1.57
N LEU A 39 -18.03 11.84 -0.35
CA LEU A 39 -16.89 10.96 -0.09
C LEU A 39 -17.27 9.51 -0.41
N THR A 40 -16.31 8.76 -0.94
CA THR A 40 -16.43 7.31 -1.16
C THR A 40 -15.36 6.59 -0.34
N SER A 41 -15.64 5.34 0.06
CA SER A 41 -14.63 4.52 0.74
C SER A 41 -13.47 4.18 -0.20
N ASN A 42 -12.35 3.83 0.38
CA ASN A 42 -11.14 3.44 -0.35
C ASN A 42 -11.21 2.05 -1.01
N GLU A 43 -12.26 1.25 -0.74
CA GLU A 43 -12.37 -0.15 -1.20
C GLU A 43 -12.21 -0.34 -2.72
N ARG A 44 -12.76 0.58 -3.53
CA ARG A 44 -12.60 0.50 -4.99
C ARG A 44 -11.19 0.87 -5.47
N LEU A 45 -10.53 1.78 -4.77
CA LEU A 45 -9.14 2.15 -5.05
C LEU A 45 -8.18 1.08 -4.56
N GLU A 46 -8.45 0.43 -3.43
CA GLU A 46 -7.77 -0.77 -2.94
C GLU A 46 -7.79 -1.87 -4.00
N TYR A 47 -8.97 -2.23 -4.51
CA TYR A 47 -9.13 -3.23 -5.58
C TYR A 47 -8.28 -2.90 -6.82
N LEU A 48 -8.28 -1.64 -7.27
CA LEU A 48 -7.46 -1.20 -8.41
C LEU A 48 -5.97 -1.21 -8.06
N GLY A 49 -5.64 -0.71 -6.89
CA GLY A 49 -4.26 -0.57 -6.42
C GLY A 49 -3.57 -1.92 -6.22
N ASP A 50 -4.28 -2.92 -5.70
CA ASP A 50 -3.80 -4.30 -5.61
C ASP A 50 -3.34 -4.83 -6.98
N ALA A 51 -4.16 -4.71 -8.01
CA ALA A 51 -3.82 -5.13 -9.36
C ALA A 51 -2.62 -4.36 -9.96
N VAL A 52 -2.53 -3.06 -9.72
CA VAL A 52 -1.41 -2.22 -10.17
C VAL A 52 -0.13 -2.61 -9.43
N LEU A 53 -0.20 -2.78 -8.11
CA LEU A 53 0.91 -3.21 -7.26
C LEU A 53 1.46 -4.54 -7.72
N ASP A 54 0.60 -5.54 -7.90
CA ASP A 54 0.96 -6.87 -8.39
C ASP A 54 1.70 -6.82 -9.74
N THR A 55 1.20 -6.00 -10.67
CA THR A 55 1.81 -5.86 -11.99
C THR A 55 3.18 -5.19 -11.91
N VAL A 56 3.31 -4.11 -11.15
CA VAL A 56 4.59 -3.38 -10.99
C VAL A 56 5.63 -4.25 -10.29
N VAL A 57 5.23 -4.98 -9.24
CA VAL A 57 6.13 -5.89 -8.52
C VAL A 57 6.56 -7.04 -9.43
N ALA A 58 5.64 -7.64 -10.17
CA ALA A 58 5.97 -8.73 -11.11
C ALA A 58 6.93 -8.26 -12.22
N GLU A 59 6.70 -7.08 -12.81
CA GLU A 59 7.60 -6.49 -13.81
C GLU A 59 8.99 -6.25 -13.22
N TYR A 60 9.06 -5.68 -12.01
CA TYR A 60 10.33 -5.43 -11.33
C TYR A 60 11.10 -6.72 -11.10
N LEU A 61 10.46 -7.74 -10.54
CA LEU A 61 11.09 -9.03 -10.24
C LEU A 61 11.58 -9.72 -11.53
N TYR A 62 10.75 -9.76 -12.56
CA TYR A 62 11.10 -10.36 -13.84
C TYR A 62 12.37 -9.72 -14.46
N LYS A 63 12.48 -8.39 -14.40
CA LYS A 63 13.61 -7.65 -14.98
C LYS A 63 14.89 -7.72 -14.15
N ASN A 64 14.77 -7.75 -12.83
CA ASN A 64 15.92 -7.60 -11.94
C ASN A 64 16.44 -8.94 -11.38
N PHE A 65 15.68 -10.04 -11.55
CA PHE A 65 16.09 -11.38 -11.12
C PHE A 65 16.01 -12.37 -12.30
N PRO A 66 16.80 -12.15 -13.37
CA PRO A 66 16.71 -12.95 -14.60
C PRO A 66 17.10 -14.42 -14.43
N GLU A 67 17.89 -14.73 -13.39
CA GLU A 67 18.33 -16.10 -13.09
C GLU A 67 17.35 -16.86 -12.17
N SER A 68 16.29 -16.20 -11.69
CA SER A 68 15.29 -16.81 -10.82
C SER A 68 14.20 -17.51 -11.65
N GLU A 69 13.81 -18.70 -11.21
CA GLU A 69 12.71 -19.43 -11.82
C GLU A 69 11.34 -18.85 -11.42
N GLU A 70 10.28 -19.26 -12.13
CA GLU A 70 8.90 -18.79 -11.87
C GLU A 70 8.49 -18.97 -10.41
N GLY A 71 8.84 -20.12 -9.80
CA GLY A 71 8.53 -20.39 -8.40
C GLY A 71 9.16 -19.39 -7.42
N ASP A 72 10.41 -18.99 -7.66
CA ASP A 72 11.09 -17.97 -6.85
C ASP A 72 10.45 -16.59 -7.04
N LEU A 73 10.15 -16.21 -8.28
CA LEU A 73 9.49 -14.93 -8.57
C LEU A 73 8.11 -14.84 -7.92
N THR A 74 7.34 -15.92 -7.94
CA THR A 74 6.03 -16.00 -7.28
C THR A 74 6.16 -15.86 -5.76
N LYS A 75 7.17 -16.51 -5.17
CA LYS A 75 7.49 -16.41 -3.75
C LYS A 75 7.90 -14.96 -3.38
N TYR A 76 8.82 -14.37 -4.12
CA TYR A 76 9.25 -12.99 -3.87
C TYR A 76 8.09 -11.98 -3.98
N ARG A 77 7.23 -12.15 -4.99
CA ARG A 77 6.03 -11.34 -5.10
C ARG A 77 5.15 -11.48 -3.87
N SER A 78 4.86 -12.69 -3.41
CA SER A 78 4.00 -12.93 -2.23
C SER A 78 4.53 -12.26 -0.96
N VAL A 79 5.85 -12.11 -0.82
CA VAL A 79 6.46 -11.37 0.29
C VAL A 79 6.22 -9.87 0.17
N LEU A 80 6.35 -9.31 -1.04
CA LEU A 80 6.29 -7.86 -1.28
C LEU A 80 4.88 -7.29 -1.33
N VAL A 81 3.86 -8.15 -1.54
CA VAL A 81 2.45 -7.71 -1.61
C VAL A 81 1.62 -8.22 -0.44
N ASN A 82 2.22 -8.88 0.56
CA ASN A 82 1.44 -9.33 1.70
C ASN A 82 1.03 -8.18 2.61
N GLN A 83 -0.08 -8.40 3.30
CA GLN A 83 -0.72 -7.43 4.20
C GLN A 83 0.26 -6.82 5.22
N ARG A 84 1.10 -7.64 5.86
CA ARG A 84 2.04 -7.17 6.87
C ARG A 84 3.09 -6.24 6.27
N PHE A 85 3.69 -6.64 5.14
CA PHE A 85 4.71 -5.83 4.47
C PHE A 85 4.14 -4.48 4.02
N LEU A 86 2.94 -4.47 3.41
CA LEU A 86 2.30 -3.24 2.96
C LEU A 86 1.92 -2.33 4.13
N ALA A 87 1.44 -2.89 5.24
CA ALA A 87 1.17 -2.12 6.45
C ALA A 87 2.46 -1.48 7.03
N GLU A 88 3.59 -2.19 7.00
CA GLU A 88 4.89 -1.62 7.38
C GLU A 88 5.30 -0.46 6.44
N ARG A 89 5.08 -0.59 5.13
CA ARG A 89 5.32 0.51 4.18
C ARG A 89 4.41 1.71 4.44
N ALA A 90 3.14 1.48 4.74
CA ALA A 90 2.21 2.53 5.15
C ALA A 90 2.70 3.29 6.40
N LYS A 91 3.21 2.57 7.40
CA LYS A 91 3.78 3.17 8.63
C LYS A 91 5.01 4.03 8.32
N VAL A 92 5.90 3.59 7.43
CA VAL A 92 7.11 4.34 7.03
C VAL A 92 6.78 5.71 6.45
N ILE A 93 5.71 5.82 5.66
CA ILE A 93 5.22 7.09 5.10
C ILE A 93 4.20 7.80 6.02
N ASN A 94 4.05 7.35 7.26
CA ASN A 94 3.11 7.89 8.25
C ASN A 94 1.65 7.95 7.75
N LEU A 95 1.21 7.00 6.93
CA LEU A 95 -0.12 7.01 6.30
C LEU A 95 -1.25 7.06 7.33
N GLN A 96 -1.07 6.38 8.50
CA GLN A 96 -2.04 6.36 9.60
C GLN A 96 -2.42 7.75 10.12
N LYS A 97 -1.54 8.76 9.99
CA LYS A 97 -1.82 10.14 10.44
C LYS A 97 -2.83 10.87 9.56
N TYR A 98 -3.05 10.39 8.36
CA TYR A 98 -3.90 11.04 7.35
C TYR A 98 -5.20 10.29 7.10
N LEU A 99 -5.37 9.10 7.69
CA LEU A 99 -6.57 8.30 7.50
C LEU A 99 -7.81 8.98 8.11
N LEU A 100 -8.87 9.00 7.33
CA LEU A 100 -10.23 9.34 7.75
C LEU A 100 -10.92 8.02 8.13
N ALA A 101 -10.98 7.73 9.42
CA ALA A 101 -11.56 6.50 9.95
C ALA A 101 -12.27 6.78 11.29
N ALA A 102 -13.18 5.89 11.69
CA ALA A 102 -13.80 5.97 13.01
C ALA A 102 -12.76 5.71 14.12
N PRO A 103 -12.97 6.24 15.35
CA PRO A 103 -12.05 6.02 16.48
C PRO A 103 -11.74 4.55 16.76
N THR A 104 -12.72 3.66 16.60
CA THR A 104 -12.54 2.21 16.78
C THR A 104 -11.59 1.60 15.74
N ALA A 105 -11.65 2.08 14.48
CA ALA A 105 -10.75 1.63 13.42
C ALA A 105 -9.33 2.17 13.64
N LEU A 106 -9.18 3.41 14.08
CA LEU A 106 -7.87 3.98 14.44
C LEU A 106 -7.24 3.22 15.60
N LYS A 107 -8.05 2.86 16.62
CA LYS A 107 -7.58 2.03 17.73
C LYS A 107 -7.11 0.66 17.27
N SER A 108 -7.79 0.02 16.33
CA SER A 108 -7.33 -1.26 15.77
C SER A 108 -5.93 -1.16 15.16
N ILE A 109 -5.60 -0.04 14.51
CA ILE A 109 -4.24 0.19 13.99
C ILE A 109 -3.22 0.29 15.13
N GLU A 110 -3.56 1.00 16.21
CA GLU A 110 -2.71 1.11 17.40
C GLU A 110 -2.50 -0.25 18.09
N ASP A 111 -3.53 -1.09 18.09
CA ASP A 111 -3.51 -2.45 18.63
C ASP A 111 -2.75 -3.45 17.72
N GLY A 112 -2.21 -3.00 16.58
CA GLY A 112 -1.34 -3.77 15.68
C GLY A 112 -2.06 -4.54 14.57
N TYR A 113 -3.34 -4.25 14.30
CA TYR A 113 -4.04 -4.84 13.15
C TYR A 113 -3.64 -4.14 11.85
N ASP A 114 -3.03 -4.89 10.96
CA ASP A 114 -2.39 -4.38 9.74
C ASP A 114 -3.36 -4.14 8.56
N THR A 115 -4.55 -4.74 8.57
CA THR A 115 -5.51 -4.73 7.44
C THR A 115 -5.83 -3.31 6.96
N ILE A 116 -6.21 -2.41 7.87
CA ILE A 116 -6.61 -1.04 7.49
C ILE A 116 -5.48 -0.26 6.83
N LEU A 117 -4.24 -0.50 7.26
CA LEU A 117 -3.06 0.18 6.71
C LEU A 117 -2.63 -0.41 5.38
N SER A 118 -2.69 -1.74 5.22
CA SER A 118 -2.41 -2.38 3.93
C SER A 118 -3.41 -1.97 2.87
N ASP A 119 -4.71 -2.01 3.18
CA ASP A 119 -5.78 -1.60 2.26
C ASP A 119 -5.63 -0.12 1.86
N ALA A 120 -5.28 0.74 2.81
CA ALA A 120 -5.02 2.14 2.54
C ALA A 120 -3.75 2.36 1.67
N TYR A 121 -2.73 1.52 1.83
CA TYR A 121 -1.53 1.59 0.99
C TYR A 121 -1.84 1.15 -0.45
N GLU A 122 -2.58 0.07 -0.64
CA GLU A 122 -3.06 -0.35 -1.96
C GLU A 122 -3.95 0.73 -2.58
N ALA A 123 -4.88 1.29 -1.82
CA ALA A 123 -5.72 2.38 -2.29
C ALA A 123 -4.91 3.62 -2.70
N LEU A 124 -3.81 3.92 -2.00
CA LEU A 124 -2.87 4.99 -2.38
C LEU A 124 -2.20 4.70 -3.73
N VAL A 125 -1.76 3.46 -3.96
CA VAL A 125 -1.21 3.04 -5.26
C VAL A 125 -2.25 3.20 -6.36
N GLY A 126 -3.51 2.81 -6.11
CA GLY A 126 -4.62 3.03 -7.03
C GLY A 126 -4.89 4.51 -7.33
N ALA A 127 -4.80 5.37 -6.32
CA ALA A 127 -4.94 6.82 -6.47
C ALA A 127 -3.81 7.42 -7.34
N ILE A 128 -2.57 7.02 -7.12
CA ILE A 128 -1.41 7.44 -7.94
C ILE A 128 -1.58 7.00 -9.39
N PHE A 129 -2.05 5.76 -9.61
CA PHE A 129 -2.33 5.25 -10.94
C PHE A 129 -3.39 6.08 -11.67
N LEU A 130 -4.49 6.42 -11.02
CA LEU A 130 -5.52 7.28 -11.63
C LEU A 130 -5.07 8.72 -11.83
N ASP A 131 -4.16 9.19 -10.99
CA ASP A 131 -3.64 10.56 -11.05
C ASP A 131 -2.66 10.77 -12.21
N ARG A 132 -1.70 9.86 -12.41
CA ARG A 132 -0.60 10.02 -13.37
C ARG A 132 -0.17 8.72 -14.07
N GLY A 133 -0.95 7.66 -13.98
CA GLY A 133 -0.74 6.43 -14.74
C GLY A 133 0.30 5.47 -14.16
N TYR A 134 0.63 4.46 -14.96
CA TYR A 134 1.46 3.33 -14.56
C TYR A 134 2.90 3.74 -14.19
N ASP A 135 3.53 4.60 -14.97
CA ASP A 135 4.93 5.02 -14.73
C ASP A 135 5.08 5.75 -13.39
N ALA A 136 4.10 6.58 -13.01
CA ALA A 136 4.10 7.24 -11.71
C ALA A 136 3.94 6.24 -10.55
N SER A 137 3.08 5.23 -10.70
CA SER A 137 2.95 4.15 -9.72
C SER A 137 4.25 3.36 -9.58
N LYS A 138 4.90 3.07 -10.70
CA LYS A 138 6.19 2.38 -10.74
C LYS A 138 7.29 3.19 -10.07
N GLU A 139 7.38 4.49 -10.32
CA GLU A 139 8.34 5.39 -9.67
C GLU A 139 8.11 5.44 -8.17
N PHE A 140 6.85 5.60 -7.73
CA PHE A 140 6.49 5.58 -6.32
C PHE A 140 6.92 4.27 -5.64
N LEU A 141 6.56 3.12 -6.19
CA LEU A 141 6.92 1.81 -5.64
C LEU A 141 8.44 1.55 -5.67
N ASN A 142 9.14 2.04 -6.69
CA ASN A 142 10.60 1.97 -6.73
C ASN A 142 11.22 2.73 -5.54
N ASN A 143 10.75 3.93 -5.25
CA ASN A 143 11.24 4.73 -4.14
C ASN A 143 10.87 4.13 -2.77
N GLN A 144 9.68 3.53 -2.65
CA GLN A 144 9.18 3.01 -1.38
C GLN A 144 9.65 1.59 -1.07
N ILE A 145 9.86 0.75 -2.08
CA ILE A 145 10.12 -0.69 -1.91
C ILE A 145 11.46 -1.09 -2.52
N PHE A 146 11.65 -0.87 -3.83
CA PHE A 146 12.66 -1.61 -4.60
C PHE A 146 14.09 -1.14 -4.39
N LYS A 147 14.33 0.12 -4.07
CA LYS A 147 15.69 0.66 -3.87
C LYS A 147 16.52 -0.05 -2.80
N LYS A 148 15.87 -0.76 -1.87
CA LYS A 148 16.51 -1.46 -0.75
C LYS A 148 16.37 -2.98 -0.84
N LEU A 149 15.85 -3.47 -1.96
CA LEU A 149 15.52 -4.87 -2.15
C LEU A 149 16.74 -5.66 -2.62
N ASP A 150 17.04 -6.77 -1.96
CA ASP A 150 17.99 -7.78 -2.42
C ASP A 150 17.44 -9.20 -2.23
N VAL A 151 18.06 -10.17 -2.91
CA VAL A 151 17.65 -11.59 -2.86
C VAL A 151 17.86 -12.17 -1.46
N LYS A 152 18.91 -11.77 -0.74
CA LYS A 152 19.20 -12.27 0.61
C LYS A 152 18.11 -11.85 1.58
N TRP A 153 17.69 -10.58 1.49
CA TRP A 153 16.60 -10.07 2.31
C TRP A 153 15.28 -10.81 2.02
N LEU A 154 14.95 -11.05 0.75
CA LEU A 154 13.73 -11.79 0.36
C LEU A 154 13.74 -13.23 0.90
N ASN A 155 14.85 -13.94 0.81
CA ASN A 155 14.99 -15.28 1.33
C ASN A 155 14.88 -15.36 2.85
N GLN A 156 15.50 -14.42 3.58
CA GLN A 156 15.41 -14.35 5.04
C GLN A 156 13.98 -14.09 5.53
N PHE A 157 13.21 -13.29 4.80
CA PHE A 157 11.83 -13.00 5.15
C PHE A 157 10.94 -14.25 5.04
N ASP A 158 11.17 -15.10 4.05
CA ASP A 158 10.45 -16.36 3.87
C ASP A 158 10.80 -17.41 4.93
N GLU A 159 12.08 -17.57 5.29
CA GLU A 159 12.52 -18.50 6.32
C GLU A 159 11.91 -18.18 7.68
N ASN A 160 11.82 -16.92 8.06
CA ASN A 160 11.18 -16.47 9.29
C ASN A 160 9.65 -16.74 9.30
N HIS A 161 9.00 -16.78 8.15
CA HIS A 161 7.58 -17.14 8.04
C HIS A 161 7.36 -18.65 8.18
N LYS A 162 8.23 -19.49 7.61
CA LYS A 162 8.13 -20.96 7.71
C LYS A 162 8.34 -21.46 9.12
N SER A 163 9.29 -20.89 9.89
CA SER A 163 9.53 -21.29 11.27
C SER A 163 8.38 -20.95 12.22
N ARG A 164 7.54 -19.95 11.90
CA ARG A 164 6.38 -19.60 12.74
C ARG A 164 5.13 -20.47 12.48
N PHE A 165 5.09 -21.21 11.39
CA PHE A 165 4.01 -22.16 11.09
C PHE A 165 4.31 -23.58 11.59
N LEU A 166 5.53 -23.84 12.11
CA LEU A 166 5.95 -25.14 12.62
C LEU A 166 6.06 -25.17 14.17
N GLU A 167 5.72 -24.09 14.86
CA GLU A 167 5.49 -23.99 16.31
C GLU A 167 3.98 -23.85 16.61
#